data_599dc66e1d460e154f630d24ae7296a1
#
_entry.id   599dc66e1d460e154f630d24ae7296a1
#
_cell.length_a   1.000
_cell.length_b   1.000
_cell.length_c   1.000
_cell.angle_alpha   90.00
_cell.angle_beta   90.00
_cell.angle_gamma   90.00
#
_symmetry.space_group_name_H-M   'P 1'
#
loop_
_entity.id
_entity.type
_entity.pdbx_description
1 polymer ?
#
loop_
_entity_poly.entity_id
_entity_poly.type
_entity_poly.pdbx_seq_one_letter_code
_entity_poly.pdbx_strand_id
1 'polypeptide(L)'
;MQLHFLRLAFKLLNLVSPRLAARLAVSIFYTPRRYPASNWEQVALSAGRDDQLLFDGEPLAATIWGDNGPTVLLVHGWQGRRGQLGKIALALMAEGFRIVTVDGPAHGSSTKRRTTLVEFAQAVEIAADRYGPLHAIVGHSFGAAASAIALRKGVHARCAVLISCPYSLRHVVRGFARIVGLPNRSHEQMYPIMQRLHRCPESDLSFDTIGPELQLPCLSIHDAADKYIPVSDGEKVSRSIAQAKWIRTQDLGHMRILQAEAVAQQVTDFVVQARDKPSFSVLTAQPTT
;
A
#
# COMPACT_ATOMS: atom_id res chain seq x y z
N MET A 1 -26.93 -4.49 10.35
CA MET A 1 -27.08 -4.90 11.77
C MET A 1 -25.76 -4.80 12.55
N GLN A 2 -24.68 -5.46 12.14
CA GLN A 2 -23.36 -5.43 12.85
C GLN A 2 -22.79 -4.04 13.10
N LEU A 3 -22.84 -3.12 12.13
CA LEU A 3 -22.27 -1.77 12.27
C LEU A 3 -23.03 -0.90 13.27
N HIS A 4 -24.34 -1.03 13.37
CA HIS A 4 -25.14 -0.31 14.36
C HIS A 4 -24.82 -0.73 15.80
N PHE A 5 -24.68 -2.04 16.04
CA PHE A 5 -24.25 -2.56 17.33
C PHE A 5 -22.84 -2.07 17.71
N LEU A 6 -21.91 -2.06 16.74
CA LEU A 6 -20.55 -1.56 16.96
C LEU A 6 -20.55 -0.07 17.34
N ARG A 7 -21.34 0.73 16.64
CA ARG A 7 -21.50 2.18 16.95
C ARG A 7 -22.08 2.42 18.34
N LEU A 8 -23.09 1.64 18.72
CA LEU A 8 -23.67 1.73 20.07
C LEU A 8 -22.65 1.30 21.13
N ALA A 9 -21.95 0.20 20.91
CA ALA A 9 -20.90 -0.29 21.80
C ALA A 9 -19.80 0.76 22.02
N PHE A 10 -19.33 1.44 20.95
CA PHE A 10 -18.36 2.52 21.09
C PHE A 10 -18.90 3.73 21.85
N LYS A 11 -20.18 4.10 21.67
CA LYS A 11 -20.81 5.17 22.45
C LYS A 11 -20.82 4.83 23.94
N LEU A 12 -21.30 3.64 24.29
CA LEU A 12 -21.36 3.19 25.68
C LEU A 12 -19.97 3.04 26.29
N LEU A 13 -19.04 2.44 25.60
CA LEU A 13 -17.67 2.26 26.08
C LEU A 13 -16.94 3.60 26.26
N ASN A 14 -17.22 4.59 25.41
CA ASN A 14 -16.68 5.95 25.56
C ASN A 14 -17.17 6.66 26.83
N LEU A 15 -18.40 6.40 27.29
CA LEU A 15 -18.92 6.93 28.56
C LEU A 15 -18.17 6.35 29.76
N VAL A 16 -17.80 5.06 29.69
CA VAL A 16 -17.05 4.37 30.76
C VAL A 16 -15.56 4.74 30.69
N SER A 17 -14.93 4.60 29.53
CA SER A 17 -13.53 4.89 29.32
C SER A 17 -13.19 5.17 27.85
N PRO A 18 -12.91 6.42 27.47
CA PRO A 18 -12.44 6.75 26.12
C PRO A 18 -11.18 5.95 25.71
N ARG A 19 -10.29 5.65 26.68
CA ARG A 19 -9.06 4.85 26.42
C ARG A 19 -9.38 3.41 26.07
N LEU A 20 -10.34 2.78 26.73
CA LEU A 20 -10.75 1.41 26.38
C LEU A 20 -11.43 1.36 25.01
N ALA A 21 -12.29 2.33 24.70
CA ALA A 21 -12.88 2.47 23.38
C ALA A 21 -11.80 2.64 22.29
N ALA A 22 -10.79 3.47 22.54
CA ALA A 22 -9.66 3.65 21.62
C ALA A 22 -8.83 2.37 21.44
N ARG A 23 -8.53 1.62 22.51
CA ARG A 23 -7.81 0.34 22.42
C ARG A 23 -8.56 -0.67 21.56
N LEU A 24 -9.89 -0.79 21.78
CA LEU A 24 -10.73 -1.66 20.97
C LEU A 24 -10.74 -1.21 19.50
N ALA A 25 -10.88 0.10 19.26
CA ALA A 25 -10.88 0.68 17.92
C ALA A 25 -9.55 0.41 17.19
N VAL A 26 -8.41 0.63 17.84
CA VAL A 26 -7.07 0.29 17.30
C VAL A 26 -6.94 -1.19 17.02
N SER A 27 -7.43 -2.06 17.92
CA SER A 27 -7.43 -3.50 17.71
C SER A 27 -8.22 -3.89 16.45
N ILE A 28 -9.41 -3.32 16.26
CA ILE A 28 -10.25 -3.57 15.07
C ILE A 28 -9.57 -2.99 13.83
N PHE A 29 -9.01 -1.78 13.91
CA PHE A 29 -8.34 -1.10 12.80
C PHE A 29 -7.17 -1.92 12.24
N TYR A 30 -6.36 -2.55 13.09
CA TYR A 30 -5.21 -3.35 12.67
C TYR A 30 -5.50 -4.85 12.46
N THR A 31 -6.77 -5.25 12.52
CA THR A 31 -7.20 -6.62 12.21
C THR A 31 -7.97 -6.64 10.89
N PRO A 32 -7.29 -6.89 9.75
CA PRO A 32 -7.96 -6.91 8.46
C PRO A 32 -8.91 -8.10 8.35
N ARG A 33 -10.02 -7.90 7.65
CA ARG A 33 -10.88 -9.00 7.23
C ARG A 33 -10.29 -9.64 5.98
N ARG A 34 -10.29 -10.96 5.94
CA ARG A 34 -9.85 -11.71 4.77
C ARG A 34 -11.05 -12.08 3.92
N TYR A 35 -10.92 -11.90 2.63
CA TYR A 35 -11.93 -12.28 1.65
C TYR A 35 -11.30 -13.27 0.66
N PRO A 36 -12.06 -14.29 0.21
CA PRO A 36 -11.57 -15.21 -0.80
C PRO A 36 -11.27 -14.48 -2.11
N ALA A 37 -10.32 -15.01 -2.88
CA ALA A 37 -10.04 -14.50 -4.21
C ALA A 37 -11.25 -14.74 -5.12
N SER A 38 -11.60 -13.75 -5.93
CA SER A 38 -12.63 -13.88 -6.96
C SER A 38 -12.13 -14.76 -8.12
N ASN A 39 -13.03 -15.25 -8.98
CA ASN A 39 -12.66 -16.14 -10.08
C ASN A 39 -11.58 -15.55 -10.99
N TRP A 40 -11.70 -14.26 -11.36
CA TRP A 40 -10.70 -13.63 -12.22
C TRP A 40 -9.33 -13.48 -11.55
N GLU A 41 -9.29 -13.27 -10.23
CA GLU A 41 -8.05 -13.25 -9.46
C GLU A 41 -7.41 -14.64 -9.40
N GLN A 42 -8.22 -15.69 -9.24
CA GLN A 42 -7.72 -17.08 -9.25
C GLN A 42 -7.13 -17.42 -10.62
N VAL A 43 -7.78 -17.02 -11.72
CA VAL A 43 -7.26 -17.17 -13.08
C VAL A 43 -5.93 -16.43 -13.25
N ALA A 44 -5.83 -15.20 -12.78
CA ALA A 44 -4.57 -14.45 -12.83
C ALA A 44 -3.47 -15.13 -11.99
N LEU A 45 -3.80 -15.59 -10.78
CA LEU A 45 -2.84 -16.28 -9.90
C LEU A 45 -2.38 -17.63 -10.50
N SER A 46 -3.26 -18.40 -11.15
CA SER A 46 -2.89 -19.69 -11.78
C SER A 46 -1.94 -19.56 -12.97
N ALA A 47 -1.83 -18.38 -13.56
CA ALA A 47 -0.84 -18.07 -14.58
C ALA A 47 0.56 -17.76 -14.00
N GLY A 48 0.69 -17.66 -12.70
CA GLY A 48 1.95 -17.45 -11.99
C GLY A 48 2.40 -18.67 -11.20
N ARG A 49 3.61 -18.60 -10.68
CA ARG A 49 4.19 -19.60 -9.78
C ARG A 49 4.08 -19.11 -8.34
N ASP A 50 3.55 -19.97 -7.45
CA ASP A 50 3.53 -19.68 -6.02
C ASP A 50 4.94 -19.71 -5.41
N ASP A 51 5.18 -18.80 -4.49
CA ASP A 51 6.38 -18.68 -3.68
C ASP A 51 6.01 -18.18 -2.28
N GLN A 52 6.98 -18.13 -1.38
CA GLN A 52 6.80 -17.59 -0.04
C GLN A 52 8.08 -16.93 0.46
N LEU A 53 7.90 -15.96 1.36
CA LEU A 53 8.97 -15.34 2.12
C LEU A 53 8.60 -15.32 3.61
N LEU A 54 9.56 -15.08 4.47
CA LEU A 54 9.33 -15.04 5.93
C LEU A 54 9.32 -13.60 6.43
N PHE A 55 8.36 -13.29 7.27
CA PHE A 55 8.24 -12.06 8.03
C PHE A 55 8.03 -12.38 9.50
N ASP A 56 8.96 -12.03 10.38
CA ASP A 56 8.94 -12.39 11.83
C ASP A 56 8.74 -13.91 12.05
N GLY A 57 9.34 -14.75 11.20
CA GLY A 57 9.18 -16.20 11.28
C GLY A 57 7.86 -16.74 10.71
N GLU A 58 6.95 -15.88 10.27
CA GLU A 58 5.65 -16.23 9.71
C GLU A 58 5.68 -16.17 8.17
N PRO A 59 5.10 -17.15 7.45
CA PRO A 59 5.10 -17.14 6.00
C PRO A 59 4.17 -16.07 5.43
N LEU A 60 4.70 -15.33 4.45
CA LEU A 60 3.94 -14.49 3.54
C LEU A 60 3.85 -15.17 2.19
N ALA A 61 2.63 -15.35 1.69
CA ALA A 61 2.40 -15.96 0.38
C ALA A 61 2.76 -14.97 -0.73
N ALA A 62 3.46 -15.45 -1.75
CA ALA A 62 3.84 -14.70 -2.92
C ALA A 62 3.40 -15.40 -4.21
N THR A 63 3.32 -14.67 -5.31
CA THR A 63 3.16 -15.21 -6.67
C THR A 63 4.11 -14.47 -7.60
N ILE A 64 4.75 -15.22 -8.50
CA ILE A 64 5.70 -14.71 -9.48
C ILE A 64 5.15 -15.03 -10.88
N TRP A 65 5.08 -14.03 -11.74
CA TRP A 65 4.79 -14.15 -13.17
C TRP A 65 6.03 -13.78 -13.97
N GLY A 66 6.33 -14.58 -15.00
CA GLY A 66 7.55 -14.45 -15.78
C GLY A 66 8.81 -14.92 -15.02
N ASP A 67 9.72 -15.54 -15.74
CA ASP A 67 10.96 -16.06 -15.16
C ASP A 67 12.13 -15.08 -15.28
N ASN A 68 12.10 -14.23 -16.30
CA ASN A 68 13.18 -13.32 -16.66
C ASN A 68 12.68 -11.89 -16.81
N GLY A 69 13.63 -10.95 -16.93
CA GLY A 69 13.36 -9.54 -17.11
C GLY A 69 13.47 -8.72 -15.82
N PRO A 70 13.38 -7.40 -15.94
CA PRO A 70 13.44 -6.50 -14.79
C PRO A 70 12.26 -6.75 -13.83
N THR A 71 12.53 -6.79 -12.53
CA THR A 71 11.50 -7.15 -11.53
C THR A 71 10.63 -5.96 -11.17
N VAL A 72 9.30 -6.18 -11.20
CA VAL A 72 8.30 -5.25 -10.68
C VAL A 72 7.60 -5.86 -9.47
N LEU A 73 7.63 -5.17 -8.34
CA LEU A 73 6.94 -5.57 -7.12
C LEU A 73 5.56 -4.92 -7.04
N LEU A 74 4.50 -5.72 -6.93
CA LEU A 74 3.13 -5.26 -6.77
C LEU A 74 2.67 -5.41 -5.31
N VAL A 75 2.09 -4.36 -4.74
CA VAL A 75 1.73 -4.28 -3.32
C VAL A 75 0.24 -3.90 -3.17
N HIS A 76 -0.57 -4.84 -2.68
CA HIS A 76 -2.02 -4.66 -2.50
C HIS A 76 -2.38 -3.74 -1.32
N GLY A 77 -3.63 -3.27 -1.29
CA GLY A 77 -4.17 -2.41 -0.24
C GLY A 77 -4.71 -3.15 0.99
N TRP A 78 -5.25 -2.38 1.95
CA TRP A 78 -5.89 -2.91 3.16
C TRP A 78 -7.04 -3.86 2.84
N GLN A 79 -7.14 -4.99 3.54
CA GLN A 79 -8.07 -6.08 3.27
C GLN A 79 -7.99 -6.66 1.86
N GLY A 80 -6.93 -6.30 1.13
CA GLY A 80 -6.63 -6.81 -0.20
C GLY A 80 -5.87 -8.15 -0.16
N ARG A 81 -5.38 -8.53 -1.32
CA ARG A 81 -4.58 -9.74 -1.56
C ARG A 81 -3.84 -9.64 -2.87
N ARG A 82 -2.82 -10.48 -3.05
CA ARG A 82 -1.92 -10.48 -4.20
C ARG A 82 -2.66 -10.60 -5.56
N GLY A 83 -3.76 -11.36 -5.63
CA GLY A 83 -4.53 -11.53 -6.85
C GLY A 83 -5.22 -10.28 -7.39
N GLN A 84 -5.48 -9.27 -6.54
CA GLN A 84 -6.18 -8.05 -6.96
C GLN A 84 -5.41 -7.20 -7.98
N LEU A 85 -4.09 -7.35 -8.03
CA LEU A 85 -3.23 -6.65 -8.99
C LEU A 85 -2.97 -7.47 -10.27
N GLY A 86 -3.69 -8.60 -10.44
CA GLY A 86 -3.47 -9.55 -11.52
C GLY A 86 -3.57 -8.94 -12.93
N LYS A 87 -4.49 -8.01 -13.19
CA LYS A 87 -4.56 -7.33 -14.50
C LYS A 87 -3.31 -6.51 -14.81
N ILE A 88 -2.81 -5.77 -13.83
CA ILE A 88 -1.56 -5.02 -13.96
C ILE A 88 -0.38 -5.97 -14.10
N ALA A 89 -0.38 -7.08 -13.34
CA ALA A 89 0.65 -8.11 -13.45
C ALA A 89 0.76 -8.68 -14.86
N LEU A 90 -0.38 -9.09 -15.44
CA LEU A 90 -0.41 -9.68 -16.78
C LEU A 90 -0.03 -8.68 -17.87
N ALA A 91 -0.42 -7.42 -17.75
CA ALA A 91 -0.03 -6.36 -18.68
C ALA A 91 1.48 -6.11 -18.66
N LEU A 92 2.07 -5.99 -17.48
CA LEU A 92 3.53 -5.83 -17.33
C LEU A 92 4.31 -7.08 -17.76
N MET A 93 3.79 -8.27 -17.49
CA MET A 93 4.40 -9.52 -17.94
C MET A 93 4.45 -9.60 -19.48
N ALA A 94 3.42 -9.14 -20.17
CA ALA A 94 3.39 -9.08 -21.63
C ALA A 94 4.50 -8.18 -22.22
N GLU A 95 4.96 -7.17 -21.45
CA GLU A 95 6.10 -6.31 -21.78
C GLU A 95 7.46 -6.89 -21.35
N GLY A 96 7.50 -8.14 -20.93
CA GLY A 96 8.72 -8.86 -20.59
C GLY A 96 9.28 -8.51 -19.19
N PHE A 97 8.46 -8.03 -18.27
CA PHE A 97 8.84 -7.89 -16.88
C PHE A 97 8.62 -9.17 -16.10
N ARG A 98 9.48 -9.43 -15.13
CA ARG A 98 9.22 -10.37 -14.05
C ARG A 98 8.41 -9.68 -12.97
N ILE A 99 7.24 -10.22 -12.65
CA ILE A 99 6.32 -9.61 -11.69
C ILE A 99 6.31 -10.43 -10.41
N VAL A 100 6.39 -9.76 -9.29
CA VAL A 100 6.23 -10.36 -7.96
C VAL A 100 5.14 -9.64 -7.21
N THR A 101 4.27 -10.39 -6.56
CA THR A 101 3.30 -9.86 -5.62
C THR A 101 3.28 -10.69 -4.35
N VAL A 102 3.01 -10.03 -3.22
CA VAL A 102 3.02 -10.65 -1.90
C VAL A 102 1.72 -10.34 -1.17
N ASP A 103 1.13 -11.33 -0.52
CA ASP A 103 0.11 -11.08 0.49
C ASP A 103 0.80 -10.48 1.72
N GLY A 104 0.55 -9.23 2.03
CA GLY A 104 1.13 -8.57 3.21
C GLY A 104 0.76 -9.25 4.52
N PRO A 105 1.44 -8.93 5.63
CA PRO A 105 1.16 -9.55 6.93
C PRO A 105 -0.32 -9.43 7.29
N ALA A 106 -0.92 -10.49 7.79
CA ALA A 106 -2.36 -10.62 8.15
C ALA A 106 -3.35 -10.60 6.97
N HIS A 107 -2.88 -10.55 5.72
CA HIS A 107 -3.74 -10.49 4.52
C HIS A 107 -3.67 -11.78 3.69
N GLY A 108 -4.66 -11.96 2.82
CA GLY A 108 -4.71 -13.08 1.87
C GLY A 108 -4.43 -14.42 2.51
N SER A 109 -3.43 -15.14 2.01
CA SER A 109 -2.98 -16.45 2.52
C SER A 109 -1.84 -16.35 3.54
N SER A 110 -1.37 -15.14 3.88
CA SER A 110 -0.35 -14.94 4.92
C SER A 110 -0.92 -15.14 6.32
N THR A 111 -0.12 -15.61 7.29
CA THR A 111 -0.62 -16.20 8.54
C THR A 111 -0.94 -15.21 9.66
N LYS A 112 -0.18 -14.12 9.82
CA LYS A 112 -0.42 -13.14 10.90
C LYS A 112 -1.90 -12.72 11.02
N ARG A 113 -2.33 -12.32 12.20
CA ARG A 113 -3.73 -11.89 12.46
C ARG A 113 -3.91 -10.38 12.46
N ARG A 114 -2.82 -9.63 12.69
CA ARG A 114 -2.80 -8.17 12.76
C ARG A 114 -1.57 -7.65 12.05
N THR A 115 -1.68 -6.44 11.55
CA THR A 115 -0.55 -5.72 10.97
C THR A 115 -0.74 -4.22 11.08
N THR A 116 0.38 -3.50 11.14
CA THR A 116 0.44 -2.03 11.08
C THR A 116 0.95 -1.59 9.71
N LEU A 117 0.87 -0.29 9.41
CA LEU A 117 1.44 0.27 8.18
C LEU A 117 2.97 0.10 8.13
N VAL A 118 3.62 0.20 9.30
CA VAL A 118 5.08 0.01 9.42
C VAL A 118 5.47 -1.44 9.15
N GLU A 119 4.75 -2.43 9.73
CA GLU A 119 4.99 -3.85 9.45
C GLU A 119 4.72 -4.19 7.98
N PHE A 120 3.72 -3.55 7.37
CA PHE A 120 3.44 -3.75 5.96
C PHE A 120 4.58 -3.19 5.08
N ALA A 121 5.15 -2.03 5.44
CA ALA A 121 6.33 -1.48 4.78
C ALA A 121 7.56 -2.38 4.96
N GLN A 122 7.78 -2.94 6.15
CA GLN A 122 8.85 -3.91 6.40
C GLN A 122 8.69 -5.19 5.53
N ALA A 123 7.46 -5.64 5.32
CA ALA A 123 7.21 -6.75 4.39
C ALA A 123 7.57 -6.39 2.93
N VAL A 124 7.37 -5.13 2.52
CA VAL A 124 7.84 -4.62 1.22
C VAL A 124 9.37 -4.57 1.17
N GLU A 125 10.04 -4.14 2.23
CA GLU A 125 11.51 -4.15 2.35
C GLU A 125 12.06 -5.57 2.18
N ILE A 126 11.51 -6.56 2.90
CA ILE A 126 11.91 -7.98 2.78
C ILE A 126 11.63 -8.53 1.37
N ALA A 127 10.51 -8.17 0.76
CA ALA A 127 10.20 -8.59 -0.60
C ALA A 127 11.18 -7.96 -1.62
N ALA A 128 11.57 -6.71 -1.42
CA ALA A 128 12.56 -6.03 -2.25
C ALA A 128 13.94 -6.69 -2.13
N ASP A 129 14.37 -7.05 -0.93
CA ASP A 129 15.63 -7.76 -0.68
C ASP A 129 15.63 -9.16 -1.32
N ARG A 130 14.51 -9.88 -1.20
CA ARG A 130 14.38 -11.27 -1.71
C ARG A 130 14.31 -11.35 -3.22
N TYR A 131 13.63 -10.39 -3.87
CA TYR A 131 13.28 -10.45 -5.29
C TYR A 131 13.96 -9.39 -6.16
N GLY A 132 14.66 -8.42 -5.55
CA GLY A 132 15.37 -7.37 -6.27
C GLY A 132 16.57 -7.84 -7.09
N PRO A 133 17.21 -6.94 -7.80
CA PRO A 133 16.93 -5.51 -7.85
C PRO A 133 15.60 -5.16 -8.50
N LEU A 134 14.87 -4.16 -7.94
CA LEU A 134 13.57 -3.76 -8.46
C LEU A 134 13.71 -2.73 -9.58
N HIS A 135 12.96 -2.97 -10.65
CA HIS A 135 12.73 -1.96 -11.69
C HIS A 135 11.61 -0.99 -11.26
N ALA A 136 10.53 -1.51 -10.73
CA ALA A 136 9.42 -0.68 -10.25
C ALA A 136 8.76 -1.26 -9.01
N ILE A 137 8.10 -0.38 -8.25
CA ILE A 137 7.12 -0.75 -7.22
C ILE A 137 5.77 -0.15 -7.61
N VAL A 138 4.73 -0.99 -7.65
CA VAL A 138 3.35 -0.55 -7.90
C VAL A 138 2.51 -0.87 -6.67
N GLY A 139 2.11 0.15 -5.94
CA GLY A 139 1.30 0.01 -4.74
C GLY A 139 -0.13 0.51 -4.91
N HIS A 140 -1.08 -0.15 -4.25
CA HIS A 140 -2.46 0.31 -4.18
C HIS A 140 -2.85 0.68 -2.75
N SER A 141 -3.46 1.86 -2.55
CA SER A 141 -4.04 2.28 -1.27
C SER A 141 -3.02 2.17 -0.11
N PHE A 142 -3.30 1.37 0.90
CA PHE A 142 -2.41 1.08 2.02
C PHE A 142 -1.05 0.53 1.55
N GLY A 143 -1.05 -0.32 0.50
CA GLY A 143 0.17 -0.83 -0.10
C GLY A 143 0.98 0.26 -0.82
N ALA A 144 0.33 1.29 -1.38
CA ALA A 144 1.03 2.44 -1.96
C ALA A 144 1.76 3.25 -0.87
N ALA A 145 1.09 3.52 0.27
CA ALA A 145 1.72 4.18 1.40
C ALA A 145 2.87 3.35 2.00
N ALA A 146 2.69 2.03 2.15
CA ALA A 146 3.73 1.12 2.61
C ALA A 146 4.94 1.10 1.67
N SER A 147 4.70 1.09 0.34
CA SER A 147 5.75 1.16 -0.67
C SER A 147 6.53 2.48 -0.60
N ALA A 148 5.85 3.60 -0.41
CA ALA A 148 6.49 4.90 -0.25
C ALA A 148 7.36 4.97 1.02
N ILE A 149 6.90 4.38 2.14
CA ILE A 149 7.69 4.27 3.38
C ILE A 149 8.92 3.38 3.15
N ALA A 150 8.79 2.24 2.48
CA ALA A 150 9.90 1.35 2.18
C ALA A 150 10.95 2.02 1.28
N LEU A 151 10.51 2.75 0.24
CA LEU A 151 11.40 3.55 -0.63
C LEU A 151 12.17 4.62 0.16
N ARG A 152 11.48 5.35 1.03
CA ARG A 152 12.11 6.33 1.93
C ARG A 152 13.17 5.69 2.85
N LYS A 153 12.95 4.45 3.26
CA LYS A 153 13.87 3.68 4.12
C LYS A 153 15.03 3.03 3.38
N GLY A 154 15.16 3.24 2.09
CA GLY A 154 16.30 2.76 1.32
C GLY A 154 16.02 1.59 0.38
N VAL A 155 14.76 1.16 0.21
CA VAL A 155 14.43 0.26 -0.90
C VAL A 155 14.65 1.01 -2.22
N HIS A 156 15.41 0.39 -3.12
CA HIS A 156 15.73 0.97 -4.42
C HIS A 156 14.81 0.42 -5.52
N ALA A 157 14.24 1.34 -6.31
CA ALA A 157 13.54 1.05 -7.56
C ALA A 157 13.81 2.18 -8.56
N ARG A 158 13.68 1.92 -9.87
CA ARG A 158 13.84 2.96 -10.88
C ARG A 158 12.65 3.92 -10.97
N CYS A 159 11.46 3.41 -10.64
CA CYS A 159 10.23 4.22 -10.56
C CYS A 159 9.22 3.61 -9.59
N ALA A 160 8.22 4.41 -9.21
CA ALA A 160 7.11 3.96 -8.38
C ALA A 160 5.75 4.38 -8.96
N VAL A 161 4.73 3.53 -8.78
CA VAL A 161 3.35 3.86 -9.10
C VAL A 161 2.49 3.74 -7.83
N LEU A 162 1.81 4.82 -7.50
CA LEU A 162 1.00 4.96 -6.29
C LEU A 162 -0.47 5.12 -6.69
N ILE A 163 -1.25 4.04 -6.62
CA ILE A 163 -2.67 4.01 -7.01
C ILE A 163 -3.54 4.23 -5.77
N SER A 164 -4.44 5.20 -5.80
CA SER A 164 -5.36 5.53 -4.70
C SER A 164 -4.66 5.68 -3.35
N CYS A 165 -3.46 6.28 -3.35
CA CYS A 165 -2.62 6.41 -2.17
C CYS A 165 -3.20 7.43 -1.17
N PRO A 166 -3.35 7.08 0.12
CA PRO A 166 -3.71 8.05 1.15
C PRO A 166 -2.53 8.98 1.45
N TYR A 167 -2.82 10.27 1.65
CA TYR A 167 -1.80 11.27 1.97
C TYR A 167 -1.19 11.07 3.37
N SER A 168 -1.97 10.61 4.33
CA SER A 168 -1.50 10.35 5.68
C SER A 168 -2.32 9.27 6.38
N LEU A 169 -1.70 8.58 7.34
CA LEU A 169 -2.40 7.61 8.17
C LEU A 169 -3.53 8.30 8.98
N ARG A 170 -3.36 9.55 9.39
CA ARG A 170 -4.38 10.34 10.09
C ARG A 170 -5.68 10.46 9.30
N HIS A 171 -5.61 10.65 7.98
CA HIS A 171 -6.80 10.71 7.12
C HIS A 171 -7.54 9.37 7.13
N VAL A 172 -6.82 8.26 7.03
CA VAL A 172 -7.40 6.90 7.06
C VAL A 172 -8.06 6.61 8.40
N VAL A 173 -7.37 6.91 9.50
CA VAL A 173 -7.89 6.71 10.88
C VAL A 173 -9.15 7.54 11.13
N ARG A 174 -9.17 8.78 10.66
CA ARG A 174 -10.36 9.64 10.76
C ARG A 174 -11.54 9.08 9.97
N GLY A 175 -11.28 8.56 8.76
CA GLY A 175 -12.28 7.88 7.95
C GLY A 175 -12.85 6.65 8.66
N PHE A 176 -11.99 5.79 9.20
CA PHE A 176 -12.38 4.64 9.99
C PHE A 176 -13.22 5.04 11.21
N ALA A 177 -12.79 6.04 11.99
CA ALA A 177 -13.50 6.50 13.18
C ALA A 177 -14.94 6.95 12.85
N ARG A 178 -15.14 7.66 11.71
CA ARG A 178 -16.48 8.03 11.21
C ARG A 178 -17.32 6.81 10.86
N ILE A 179 -16.74 5.84 10.17
CA ILE A 179 -17.44 4.61 9.76
C ILE A 179 -17.95 3.85 10.98
N VAL A 180 -17.09 3.64 11.97
CA VAL A 180 -17.46 2.88 13.18
C VAL A 180 -18.18 3.74 14.22
N GLY A 181 -18.39 5.03 13.98
CA GLY A 181 -19.09 5.94 14.91
C GLY A 181 -18.33 6.16 16.22
N LEU A 182 -16.99 6.17 16.17
CA LEU A 182 -16.15 6.38 17.34
C LEU A 182 -16.23 7.84 17.81
N PRO A 183 -16.58 8.12 19.08
CA PRO A 183 -16.62 9.46 19.61
C PRO A 183 -15.25 10.16 19.60
N ASN A 184 -15.23 11.49 19.41
CA ASN A 184 -13.99 12.25 19.26
C ASN A 184 -12.98 12.03 20.40
N ARG A 185 -13.46 11.98 21.67
CA ARG A 185 -12.56 11.70 22.81
C ARG A 185 -11.82 10.38 22.67
N SER A 186 -12.49 9.34 22.21
CA SER A 186 -11.86 8.03 21.97
C SER A 186 -11.00 8.05 20.71
N HIS A 187 -11.44 8.76 19.67
CA HIS A 187 -10.66 8.89 18.44
C HIS A 187 -9.29 9.54 18.72
N GLU A 188 -9.22 10.64 19.46
CA GLU A 188 -7.95 11.27 19.81
C GLU A 188 -7.04 10.36 20.66
N GLN A 189 -7.61 9.48 21.47
CA GLN A 189 -6.84 8.49 22.23
C GLN A 189 -6.26 7.35 21.37
N MET A 190 -6.70 7.17 20.12
CA MET A 190 -6.09 6.18 19.22
C MET A 190 -4.64 6.53 18.87
N TYR A 191 -4.33 7.80 18.59
CA TYR A 191 -3.02 8.23 18.09
C TYR A 191 -1.84 7.86 19.02
N PRO A 192 -1.87 8.14 20.32
CA PRO A 192 -0.78 7.75 21.21
C PRO A 192 -0.64 6.23 21.35
N ILE A 193 -1.72 5.45 21.16
CA ILE A 193 -1.64 3.99 21.15
C ILE A 193 -0.97 3.52 19.85
N MET A 194 -1.38 4.08 18.70
CA MET A 194 -0.84 3.74 17.38
C MET A 194 0.64 4.13 17.28
N GLN A 195 1.04 5.30 17.78
CA GLN A 195 2.43 5.74 17.79
C GLN A 195 3.34 4.75 18.53
N ARG A 196 2.87 4.21 19.68
CA ARG A 196 3.61 3.17 20.41
C ARG A 196 3.74 1.87 19.61
N LEU A 197 2.70 1.48 18.87
CA LEU A 197 2.73 0.29 18.01
C LEU A 197 3.67 0.47 16.81
N HIS A 198 3.66 1.65 16.19
CA HIS A 198 4.51 1.97 15.04
C HIS A 198 5.97 2.19 15.43
N ARG A 199 6.25 2.56 16.69
CA ARG A 199 7.59 2.95 17.18
C ARG A 199 8.23 4.09 16.38
N CYS A 200 7.41 4.93 15.76
CA CYS A 200 7.84 6.13 15.03
C CYS A 200 6.80 7.25 15.19
N PRO A 201 7.17 8.53 14.99
CA PRO A 201 6.24 9.64 14.94
C PRO A 201 5.20 9.45 13.82
N GLU A 202 4.01 9.99 14.02
CA GLU A 202 2.95 9.95 13.01
C GLU A 202 3.34 10.72 11.73
N SER A 203 4.14 11.78 11.88
CA SER A 203 4.69 12.55 10.75
C SER A 203 5.45 11.68 9.76
N ASP A 204 6.14 10.65 10.23
CA ASP A 204 6.90 9.71 9.40
C ASP A 204 5.99 8.85 8.50
N LEU A 205 4.70 8.84 8.76
CA LEU A 205 3.67 8.13 8.02
C LEU A 205 2.77 9.08 7.20
N SER A 206 3.29 10.28 6.89
CA SER A 206 2.63 11.31 6.09
C SER A 206 3.48 11.70 4.89
N PHE A 207 2.84 12.00 3.78
CA PHE A 207 3.53 12.49 2.58
C PHE A 207 4.08 13.91 2.73
N ASP A 208 3.77 14.64 3.80
CA ASP A 208 4.51 15.85 4.18
C ASP A 208 5.99 15.55 4.41
N THR A 209 6.30 14.37 4.99
CA THR A 209 7.67 13.93 5.26
C THR A 209 8.18 12.99 4.18
N ILE A 210 7.37 12.03 3.74
CA ILE A 210 7.78 10.99 2.78
C ILE A 210 8.03 11.59 1.39
N GLY A 211 7.12 12.44 0.90
CA GLY A 211 7.15 12.93 -0.48
C GLY A 211 8.44 13.64 -0.88
N PRO A 212 8.94 14.61 -0.09
CA PRO A 212 10.18 15.32 -0.40
C PRO A 212 11.43 14.43 -0.44
N GLU A 213 11.41 13.30 0.28
CA GLU A 213 12.53 12.34 0.32
C GLU A 213 12.52 11.34 -0.84
N LEU A 214 11.41 11.22 -1.60
CA LEU A 214 11.33 10.33 -2.77
C LEU A 214 11.97 10.96 -4.01
N GLN A 215 13.20 10.56 -4.29
CA GLN A 215 14.02 11.09 -5.39
C GLN A 215 13.98 10.19 -6.65
N LEU A 216 12.82 9.66 -7.01
CA LEU A 216 12.63 8.79 -8.17
C LEU A 216 11.37 9.19 -8.95
N PRO A 217 11.29 8.88 -10.25
CA PRO A 217 10.06 9.07 -11.02
C PRO A 217 8.88 8.36 -10.39
N CYS A 218 7.81 9.08 -10.10
CA CYS A 218 6.58 8.54 -9.54
C CYS A 218 5.37 8.81 -10.44
N LEU A 219 4.43 7.88 -10.48
CA LEU A 219 3.11 8.07 -11.06
C LEU A 219 2.06 7.93 -9.98
N SER A 220 1.31 8.99 -9.71
CA SER A 220 0.14 8.94 -8.81
C SER A 220 -1.13 8.84 -9.64
N ILE A 221 -1.94 7.80 -9.43
CA ILE A 221 -3.22 7.59 -10.11
C ILE A 221 -4.32 7.54 -9.07
N HIS A 222 -5.41 8.29 -9.27
CA HIS A 222 -6.53 8.28 -8.31
C HIS A 222 -7.86 8.55 -9.01
N ASP A 223 -8.89 7.87 -8.55
CA ASP A 223 -10.24 8.03 -9.12
C ASP A 223 -11.08 9.07 -8.39
N ALA A 224 -11.78 9.91 -9.15
CA ALA A 224 -12.63 10.96 -8.60
C ALA A 224 -13.81 10.44 -7.77
N ALA A 225 -14.29 9.22 -8.07
CA ALA A 225 -15.39 8.56 -7.35
C ALA A 225 -14.92 7.63 -6.22
N ASP A 226 -13.66 7.76 -5.78
CA ASP A 226 -13.13 7.00 -4.64
C ASP A 226 -13.83 7.44 -3.34
N LYS A 227 -14.58 6.50 -2.73
CA LYS A 227 -15.36 6.75 -1.51
C LYS A 227 -14.58 6.45 -0.22
N TYR A 228 -13.40 5.84 -0.32
CA TYR A 228 -12.57 5.48 0.83
C TYR A 228 -11.46 6.50 1.06
N ILE A 229 -10.73 6.83 0.01
CA ILE A 229 -9.66 7.82 0.05
C ILE A 229 -10.03 8.96 -0.90
N PRO A 230 -10.12 10.20 -0.41
CA PRO A 230 -10.47 11.34 -1.25
C PRO A 230 -9.46 11.54 -2.38
N VAL A 231 -9.92 11.85 -3.59
CA VAL A 231 -9.06 12.13 -4.75
C VAL A 231 -8.04 13.24 -4.46
N SER A 232 -8.38 14.17 -3.58
CA SER A 232 -7.47 15.21 -3.11
C SER A 232 -6.23 14.68 -2.38
N ASP A 233 -6.29 13.46 -1.81
CA ASP A 233 -5.12 12.83 -1.20
C ASP A 233 -4.10 12.45 -2.28
N GLY A 234 -4.55 11.81 -3.38
CA GLY A 234 -3.67 11.47 -4.50
C GLY A 234 -3.05 12.68 -5.18
N GLU A 235 -3.80 13.79 -5.28
CA GLU A 235 -3.28 15.06 -5.79
C GLU A 235 -2.19 15.64 -4.87
N LYS A 236 -2.40 15.62 -3.55
CA LYS A 236 -1.40 16.04 -2.56
C LYS A 236 -0.18 15.14 -2.56
N VAL A 237 -0.36 13.82 -2.67
CA VAL A 237 0.73 12.85 -2.84
C VAL A 237 1.58 13.23 -4.04
N SER A 238 0.96 13.45 -5.20
CA SER A 238 1.68 13.86 -6.41
C SER A 238 2.44 15.17 -6.23
N ARG A 239 1.82 16.18 -5.60
CA ARG A 239 2.47 17.48 -5.37
C ARG A 239 3.63 17.44 -4.39
N SER A 240 3.65 16.48 -3.47
CA SER A 240 4.72 16.33 -2.47
C SER A 240 5.98 15.69 -3.03
N ILE A 241 5.91 15.02 -4.17
CA ILE A 241 7.01 14.29 -4.80
C ILE A 241 7.52 15.06 -6.02
N ALA A 242 8.78 15.47 -6.02
CA ALA A 242 9.35 16.35 -7.04
C ALA A 242 9.22 15.81 -8.49
N GLN A 243 9.33 14.50 -8.67
CA GLN A 243 9.28 13.84 -9.99
C GLN A 243 7.96 13.08 -10.22
N ALA A 244 6.86 13.50 -9.59
CA ALA A 244 5.58 12.83 -9.76
C ALA A 244 4.79 13.34 -10.97
N LYS A 245 4.21 12.39 -11.70
CA LYS A 245 3.11 12.63 -12.64
C LYS A 245 1.79 12.34 -11.97
N TRP A 246 0.75 13.07 -12.32
CA TRP A 246 -0.59 12.94 -11.80
C TRP A 246 -1.58 12.51 -12.87
N ILE A 247 -2.36 11.46 -12.58
CA ILE A 247 -3.49 11.01 -13.41
C ILE A 247 -4.73 10.90 -12.54
N ARG A 248 -5.78 11.61 -12.94
CA ARG A 248 -7.11 11.50 -12.35
C ARG A 248 -8.00 10.69 -13.28
N THR A 249 -8.58 9.60 -12.76
CA THR A 249 -9.60 8.82 -13.44
C THR A 249 -11.02 9.17 -12.95
N GLN A 250 -12.05 8.64 -13.58
CA GLN A 250 -13.46 8.88 -13.23
C GLN A 250 -14.24 7.57 -13.24
N ASP A 251 -15.25 7.48 -12.36
CA ASP A 251 -16.25 6.42 -12.29
C ASP A 251 -15.73 5.00 -12.00
N LEU A 252 -14.45 4.85 -11.65
CA LEU A 252 -13.83 3.58 -11.29
C LEU A 252 -13.94 3.30 -9.77
N GLY A 253 -13.77 4.31 -8.95
CA GLY A 253 -13.71 4.18 -7.48
C GLY A 253 -12.48 3.40 -7.01
N HIS A 254 -12.43 3.13 -5.72
CA HIS A 254 -11.23 2.63 -5.03
C HIS A 254 -10.74 1.25 -5.50
N MET A 255 -11.66 0.33 -5.84
CA MET A 255 -11.30 -1.06 -6.15
C MET A 255 -11.32 -1.37 -7.64
N ARG A 256 -12.31 -0.83 -8.38
CA ARG A 256 -12.42 -1.11 -9.82
C ARG A 256 -11.29 -0.47 -10.63
N ILE A 257 -10.63 0.54 -10.08
CA ILE A 257 -9.43 1.15 -10.68
C ILE A 257 -8.35 0.10 -11.00
N LEU A 258 -8.22 -0.96 -10.18
CA LEU A 258 -7.27 -2.06 -10.41
C LEU A 258 -7.67 -2.99 -11.56
N GLN A 259 -8.93 -2.92 -12.01
CA GLN A 259 -9.48 -3.78 -13.04
C GLN A 259 -9.64 -3.04 -14.38
N ALA A 260 -9.41 -1.73 -14.41
CA ALA A 260 -9.54 -0.92 -15.60
C ALA A 260 -8.34 -1.12 -16.54
N GLU A 261 -8.60 -1.52 -17.77
CA GLU A 261 -7.56 -1.72 -18.80
C GLU A 261 -6.76 -0.44 -19.06
N ALA A 262 -7.44 0.70 -19.13
CA ALA A 262 -6.79 2.00 -19.30
C ALA A 262 -5.78 2.31 -18.16
N VAL A 263 -6.10 1.91 -16.91
CA VAL A 263 -5.18 2.08 -15.77
C VAL A 263 -4.01 1.11 -15.88
N ALA A 264 -4.27 -0.15 -16.23
CA ALA A 264 -3.20 -1.13 -16.45
C ALA A 264 -2.24 -0.66 -17.55
N GLN A 265 -2.77 -0.11 -18.65
CA GLN A 265 -1.97 0.45 -19.74
C GLN A 265 -1.14 1.66 -19.29
N GLN A 266 -1.73 2.62 -18.56
CA GLN A 266 -1.02 3.79 -18.03
C GLN A 266 0.13 3.39 -17.07
N VAL A 267 -0.10 2.38 -16.23
CA VAL A 267 0.94 1.82 -15.35
C VAL A 267 2.05 1.20 -16.19
N THR A 268 1.69 0.38 -17.17
CA THR A 268 2.64 -0.32 -18.06
C THR A 268 3.48 0.68 -18.84
N ASP A 269 2.86 1.67 -19.49
CA ASP A 269 3.57 2.70 -20.26
C ASP A 269 4.58 3.46 -19.39
N PHE A 270 4.18 3.82 -18.17
CA PHE A 270 5.07 4.52 -17.26
C PHE A 270 6.26 3.66 -16.82
N VAL A 271 6.03 2.39 -16.50
CA VAL A 271 7.07 1.44 -16.07
C VAL A 271 8.03 1.12 -17.23
N VAL A 272 7.51 0.95 -18.45
CA VAL A 272 8.32 0.75 -19.67
C VAL A 272 9.22 1.97 -19.95
N GLN A 273 8.65 3.18 -19.91
CA GLN A 273 9.42 4.43 -20.11
C GLN A 273 10.57 4.58 -19.12
N ALA A 274 10.47 4.04 -17.91
CA ALA A 274 11.54 4.07 -16.92
C ALA A 274 12.68 3.08 -17.25
N ARG A 275 12.48 2.11 -18.16
CA ARG A 275 13.52 1.17 -18.63
C ARG A 275 14.60 1.88 -19.43
N ASP A 276 14.18 2.83 -20.27
CA ASP A 276 15.05 3.48 -21.25
C ASP A 276 15.83 4.69 -20.68
N LYS A 277 15.50 5.10 -19.45
CA LYS A 277 16.23 6.18 -18.79
C LYS A 277 17.48 5.65 -18.11
N PRO A 278 18.64 6.35 -18.22
CA PRO A 278 19.84 5.97 -17.50
C PRO A 278 19.55 5.91 -15.99
N SER A 279 20.08 4.88 -15.32
CA SER A 279 19.99 4.77 -13.85
C SER A 279 20.59 6.05 -13.24
N PHE A 280 19.86 6.69 -12.34
CA PHE A 280 20.48 7.71 -11.49
C PHE A 280 21.57 6.99 -10.66
N SER A 281 22.82 7.11 -11.07
CA SER A 281 23.95 6.69 -10.26
C SER A 281 23.90 7.49 -8.97
N VAL A 282 23.81 6.81 -7.85
CA VAL A 282 24.11 7.37 -6.55
C VAL A 282 25.54 7.90 -6.68
N LEU A 283 25.70 9.21 -6.71
CA LEU A 283 26.99 9.85 -6.50
C LEU A 283 27.46 9.44 -5.11
N THR A 284 28.22 8.35 -5.04
CA THR A 284 29.03 8.04 -3.86
C THR A 284 29.96 9.24 -3.67
N ALA A 285 29.66 10.03 -2.63
CA ALA A 285 30.60 11.03 -2.15
C ALA A 285 31.90 10.28 -1.83
N GLN A 286 32.94 10.53 -2.65
CA GLN A 286 34.28 10.06 -2.33
C GLN A 286 34.72 10.74 -1.03
N PRO A 287 35.27 10.00 -0.06
CA PRO A 287 35.85 10.64 1.10
C PRO A 287 37.04 11.50 0.60
N THR A 288 36.96 12.79 0.88
CA THR A 288 38.10 13.69 0.74
C THR A 288 39.20 13.24 1.69
N THR A 289 40.29 12.81 1.14
CA THR A 289 41.58 12.55 1.82
C THR A 289 42.14 13.80 2.50
#